data_9b5f70800962fa3fbe7e5a21d6d0edeb
#
_entry.id   9b5f70800962fa3fbe7e5a21d6d0edeb
#
_cell.length_a   1.000
_cell.length_b   1.000
_cell.length_c   1.000
_cell.angle_alpha   90.00
_cell.angle_beta   90.00
_cell.angle_gamma   90.00
#
_symmetry.space_group_name_H-M   'P 1'
#
loop_
_entity.id
_entity.type
_entity.pdbx_description
1 polymer ?
#
loop_
_entity_poly.entity_id
_entity_poly.type
_entity_poly.pdbx_seq_one_letter_code
_entity_poly.pdbx_strand_id
1 'polypeptide(L)'
;MKKTFYLLLLLLITGASSFAQKYEAESATLAGGATKVASSKASGGYYVAQGEGNLTFNLNVETEGTYNIYIQVAAANGDKVNRFAIDGTSVDFSTPSNPNYIKLKTVSYLKLAAGTHKVEITKSWGWITIDYIEFEIVDPSTRFNINTTLVTPDPMDETLRLYQFLYDNYNKKIISGVMDMADADWLKTNTGKFPALIGLDFMQTGRGYTWYNDQTPFNEALNYYNKNGIPALIWHWRDPLKVTEEFYTKNDNVPPYITFDISKIFDETSPEYIAMIKDIDYTAGLLKKFQDNHIPILWRPLHEAAGGWFWWGAKGAAPCKKLWQVMFDRMVNYHGLHNMIWVWTREPNDDAWYPGDEYVDIVGRDIYKTGNHTSQVLEFNDMNNRYGGKKMVTISECGSFPDPDNLVKDIAGWSYFMPWYGDFVRNSTNNSLDLWKKMFASDYVLTLDEMPNLKTYTTLSISPNSTNSFQVYPTYFNDSFSISSGEPIQTISIYNLLGFKIKTLNPNSTNIDISLTGYASGIYLVKVDKQPAIKVIKR
;
A
#
# COMPACT_ATOMS: atom_id res chain seq x y z
N MET A 1 35.73 -57.11 -17.73
CA MET A 1 34.68 -56.90 -16.70
C MET A 1 34.87 -55.52 -16.10
N LYS A 2 34.10 -54.53 -16.56
CA LYS A 2 34.12 -53.16 -16.02
C LYS A 2 32.92 -53.04 -15.05
N LYS A 3 33.23 -52.80 -13.77
CA LYS A 3 32.20 -52.55 -12.74
C LYS A 3 31.89 -51.04 -12.74
N THR A 4 30.66 -50.72 -13.12
CA THR A 4 30.13 -49.38 -13.05
C THR A 4 29.55 -49.14 -11.65
N PHE A 5 30.14 -48.22 -10.91
CA PHE A 5 29.63 -47.76 -9.61
C PHE A 5 28.53 -46.73 -9.85
N TYR A 6 27.30 -47.04 -9.46
CA TYR A 6 26.22 -46.07 -9.36
C TYR A 6 26.31 -45.36 -8.01
N LEU A 7 26.62 -44.06 -8.05
CA LEU A 7 26.56 -43.19 -6.88
C LEU A 7 25.10 -42.72 -6.72
N LEU A 8 24.42 -43.30 -5.72
CA LEU A 8 23.06 -42.89 -5.35
C LEU A 8 23.17 -41.60 -4.54
N LEU A 9 22.86 -40.44 -5.19
CA LEU A 9 22.76 -39.17 -4.51
C LEU A 9 21.42 -39.10 -3.76
N LEU A 10 21.45 -39.38 -2.45
CA LEU A 10 20.32 -39.23 -1.56
C LEU A 10 20.11 -37.71 -1.36
N LEU A 11 19.16 -37.09 -2.06
CA LEU A 11 18.68 -35.77 -1.73
C LEU A 11 17.87 -35.86 -0.42
N LEU A 12 18.51 -35.50 0.68
CA LEU A 12 17.80 -35.20 1.92
C LEU A 12 16.97 -33.93 1.69
N ILE A 13 15.69 -34.09 1.40
CA ILE A 13 14.70 -33.02 1.54
C ILE A 13 14.54 -32.81 3.05
N THR A 14 15.36 -31.94 3.63
CA THR A 14 15.09 -31.41 4.95
C THR A 14 13.87 -30.51 4.80
N GLY A 15 12.72 -30.99 5.22
CA GLY A 15 11.58 -30.12 5.46
C GLY A 15 12.05 -28.95 6.33
N ALA A 16 11.94 -27.73 5.85
CA ALA A 16 12.23 -26.53 6.63
C ALA A 16 11.27 -26.51 7.81
N SER A 17 11.70 -27.08 8.94
CA SER A 17 11.08 -26.78 10.21
C SER A 17 11.30 -25.30 10.44
N SER A 18 10.25 -24.51 10.60
CA SER A 18 10.34 -23.09 10.95
C SER A 18 10.98 -23.03 12.34
N PHE A 19 12.29 -22.81 12.39
CA PHE A 19 12.99 -22.58 13.65
C PHE A 19 12.74 -21.14 14.07
N ALA A 20 11.90 -20.96 15.07
CA ALA A 20 11.75 -19.69 15.75
C ALA A 20 12.92 -19.50 16.71
N GLN A 21 13.71 -18.44 16.51
CA GLN A 21 14.76 -18.04 17.45
C GLN A 21 14.17 -17.16 18.55
N LYS A 22 14.34 -17.58 19.79
CA LYS A 22 13.80 -16.90 20.96
C LYS A 22 14.89 -16.24 21.78
N TYR A 23 14.62 -15.01 22.22
CA TYR A 23 15.54 -14.19 23.01
C TYR A 23 14.81 -13.64 24.23
N GLU A 24 15.21 -14.11 25.42
CA GLU A 24 14.60 -13.69 26.68
C GLU A 24 14.84 -12.21 26.96
N ALA A 25 13.82 -11.48 27.42
CA ALA A 25 13.91 -10.03 27.64
C ALA A 25 14.95 -9.63 28.68
N GLU A 26 15.14 -10.48 29.69
CA GLU A 26 16.15 -10.26 30.73
C GLU A 26 17.60 -10.40 30.26
N SER A 27 17.83 -10.87 29.03
CA SER A 27 19.16 -10.89 28.40
C SER A 27 19.55 -9.56 27.77
N ALA A 28 18.58 -8.62 27.64
CA ALA A 28 18.83 -7.29 27.11
C ALA A 28 19.65 -6.41 28.07
N THR A 29 20.33 -5.43 27.49
CA THR A 29 20.85 -4.29 28.26
C THR A 29 19.67 -3.38 28.61
N LEU A 30 19.45 -3.19 29.93
CA LEU A 30 18.35 -2.40 30.44
C LEU A 30 18.85 -0.98 30.84
N ALA A 31 18.08 0.04 30.48
CA ALA A 31 18.39 1.43 30.78
C ALA A 31 17.13 2.23 31.17
N GLY A 32 17.27 3.41 31.73
CA GLY A 32 16.19 4.38 31.95
C GLY A 32 15.07 3.93 32.91
N GLY A 33 15.32 2.94 33.78
CA GLY A 33 14.34 2.43 34.74
C GLY A 33 13.68 1.12 34.36
N ALA A 34 14.05 0.51 33.23
CA ALA A 34 13.66 -0.87 32.92
C ALA A 34 14.29 -1.83 33.92
N THR A 35 13.51 -2.79 34.43
CA THR A 35 13.95 -3.70 35.51
C THR A 35 13.58 -5.13 35.22
N LYS A 36 14.51 -6.07 35.55
CA LYS A 36 14.28 -7.51 35.53
C LYS A 36 13.49 -7.93 36.78
N VAL A 37 12.42 -8.72 36.57
CA VAL A 37 11.53 -9.16 37.64
C VAL A 37 11.37 -10.68 37.57
N ALA A 38 11.57 -11.37 38.69
CA ALA A 38 11.36 -12.83 38.76
C ALA A 38 9.87 -13.20 38.69
N SER A 39 9.53 -14.20 37.89
CA SER A 39 8.16 -14.67 37.72
C SER A 39 8.11 -16.12 37.24
N SER A 40 7.38 -16.96 37.92
CA SER A 40 7.14 -18.34 37.46
C SER A 40 6.20 -18.43 36.23
N LYS A 41 5.59 -17.30 35.82
CA LYS A 41 4.72 -17.21 34.64
C LYS A 41 5.46 -16.79 33.39
N ALA A 42 6.70 -16.28 33.55
CA ALA A 42 7.54 -15.85 32.44
C ALA A 42 8.46 -16.96 31.99
N SER A 43 8.79 -16.94 30.70
CA SER A 43 9.82 -17.80 30.13
C SER A 43 11.16 -17.48 30.77
N GLY A 44 12.04 -18.45 30.93
CA GLY A 44 13.32 -18.24 31.63
C GLY A 44 13.21 -17.89 33.12
N GLY A 45 11.98 -17.75 33.65
CA GLY A 45 11.73 -17.40 35.06
C GLY A 45 11.78 -15.90 35.38
N TYR A 46 11.92 -15.05 34.37
CA TYR A 46 11.98 -13.60 34.51
C TYR A 46 11.24 -12.89 33.37
N TYR A 47 10.82 -11.67 33.62
CA TYR A 47 10.38 -10.73 32.61
C TYR A 47 11.04 -9.36 32.85
N VAL A 48 10.94 -8.46 31.89
CA VAL A 48 11.33 -7.08 32.04
C VAL A 48 10.10 -6.18 32.17
N ALA A 49 10.02 -5.46 33.30
CA ALA A 49 9.12 -4.32 33.46
C ALA A 49 9.78 -3.09 32.82
N GLN A 50 9.23 -2.62 31.70
CA GLN A 50 9.85 -1.55 30.92
C GLN A 50 9.88 -0.22 31.70
N GLY A 51 8.80 0.15 32.40
CA GLY A 51 8.69 1.47 33.06
C GLY A 51 8.93 2.61 32.07
N GLU A 52 9.78 3.56 32.45
CA GLU A 52 10.25 4.67 31.59
C GLU A 52 11.45 4.25 30.71
N GLY A 53 11.88 3.00 30.81
CA GLY A 53 13.17 2.55 30.30
C GLY A 53 13.10 1.92 28.91
N ASN A 54 14.30 1.51 28.50
CA ASN A 54 14.55 0.92 27.20
C ASN A 54 15.24 -0.44 27.36
N LEU A 55 14.98 -1.33 26.39
CA LEU A 55 15.68 -2.60 26.25
C LEU A 55 16.50 -2.55 24.96
N THR A 56 17.78 -2.93 25.04
CA THR A 56 18.66 -3.06 23.88
C THR A 56 19.23 -4.47 23.81
N PHE A 57 19.03 -5.15 22.68
CA PHE A 57 19.57 -6.46 22.39
C PHE A 57 20.61 -6.38 21.27
N ASN A 58 21.62 -7.24 21.34
CA ASN A 58 22.46 -7.62 20.20
C ASN A 58 22.15 -9.06 19.88
N LEU A 59 21.28 -9.29 18.90
CA LEU A 59 20.73 -10.59 18.56
C LEU A 59 21.49 -11.19 17.37
N ASN A 60 21.83 -12.46 17.44
CA ASN A 60 22.49 -13.15 16.35
C ASN A 60 21.45 -13.91 15.52
N VAL A 61 21.18 -13.45 14.30
CA VAL A 61 20.36 -14.16 13.31
C VAL A 61 21.23 -15.22 12.63
N GLU A 62 20.88 -16.48 12.77
CA GLU A 62 21.69 -17.61 12.29
C GLU A 62 21.66 -17.77 10.77
N THR A 63 20.53 -17.48 10.15
CA THR A 63 20.31 -17.70 8.71
C THR A 63 19.76 -16.44 8.06
N GLU A 64 20.33 -16.03 6.93
CA GLU A 64 19.73 -14.99 6.09
C GLU A 64 18.33 -15.42 5.65
N GLY A 65 17.36 -14.53 5.79
CA GLY A 65 15.98 -14.84 5.42
C GLY A 65 15.02 -13.69 5.65
N THR A 66 13.75 -13.97 5.43
CA THR A 66 12.64 -13.06 5.75
C THR A 66 11.99 -13.51 7.04
N TYR A 67 11.77 -12.59 7.97
CA TYR A 67 11.34 -12.88 9.33
C TYR A 67 10.07 -12.13 9.71
N ASN A 68 9.17 -12.80 10.42
CA ASN A 68 8.22 -12.16 11.33
C ASN A 68 8.88 -12.06 12.72
N ILE A 69 8.65 -10.93 13.40
CA ILE A 69 9.17 -10.72 14.75
C ILE A 69 7.99 -10.54 15.69
N TYR A 70 7.99 -11.31 16.75
CA TYR A 70 6.97 -11.29 17.78
C TYR A 70 7.57 -10.83 19.10
N ILE A 71 6.77 -10.14 19.91
CA ILE A 71 7.07 -9.83 21.30
C ILE A 71 6.03 -10.52 22.16
N GLN A 72 6.48 -11.30 23.15
CA GLN A 72 5.62 -11.81 24.20
C GLN A 72 5.47 -10.71 25.26
N VAL A 73 4.29 -10.10 25.32
CA VAL A 73 4.07 -8.82 26.01
C VAL A 73 2.74 -8.79 26.75
N ALA A 74 2.69 -8.03 27.85
CA ALA A 74 1.45 -7.73 28.56
C ALA A 74 1.33 -6.23 28.89
N ALA A 75 0.10 -5.71 28.87
CA ALA A 75 -0.26 -4.33 29.20
C ALA A 75 -1.47 -4.32 30.14
N ALA A 76 -1.23 -4.37 31.45
CA ALA A 76 -2.31 -4.54 32.45
C ALA A 76 -3.24 -3.32 32.62
N ASN A 77 -2.76 -2.11 32.24
CA ASN A 77 -3.44 -0.84 32.54
C ASN A 77 -3.80 -0.07 31.26
N GLY A 78 -4.65 -0.64 30.45
CA GLY A 78 -5.09 -0.05 29.16
C GLY A 78 -4.12 -0.28 28.02
N ASP A 79 -4.53 0.07 26.82
CA ASP A 79 -3.72 -0.03 25.61
C ASP A 79 -2.44 0.80 25.70
N LYS A 80 -1.36 0.31 25.14
CA LYS A 80 -0.05 0.94 25.15
C LYS A 80 0.55 1.04 23.76
N VAL A 81 1.36 2.07 23.54
CA VAL A 81 2.16 2.24 22.33
C VAL A 81 3.63 2.33 22.71
N ASN A 82 4.44 1.56 22.02
CA ASN A 82 5.88 1.54 22.19
C ASN A 82 6.55 1.47 20.82
N ARG A 83 7.87 1.69 20.78
CA ARG A 83 8.65 1.68 19.55
C ARG A 83 9.55 0.46 19.52
N PHE A 84 9.52 -0.27 18.43
CA PHE A 84 10.48 -1.29 18.06
C PHE A 84 11.45 -0.73 17.03
N ALA A 85 12.75 -0.94 17.21
CA ALA A 85 13.75 -0.59 16.21
C ALA A 85 14.71 -1.76 15.99
N ILE A 86 15.18 -1.91 14.75
CA ILE A 86 16.23 -2.84 14.38
C ILE A 86 17.15 -2.18 13.36
N ASP A 87 18.46 -2.16 13.63
CA ASP A 87 19.51 -1.59 12.77
C ASP A 87 19.18 -0.16 12.29
N GLY A 88 18.61 0.66 13.17
CA GLY A 88 18.25 2.05 12.90
C GLY A 88 16.91 2.29 12.19
N THR A 89 16.22 1.23 11.76
CA THR A 89 14.85 1.32 11.25
C THR A 89 13.86 1.07 12.38
N SER A 90 12.76 1.83 12.46
CA SER A 90 11.81 1.73 13.57
C SER A 90 10.35 1.77 13.14
N VAL A 91 9.49 1.14 13.94
CA VAL A 91 8.03 1.17 13.83
C VAL A 91 7.42 1.25 15.23
N ASP A 92 6.33 1.99 15.36
CA ASP A 92 5.53 1.98 16.58
C ASP A 92 4.57 0.78 16.58
N PHE A 93 4.44 0.11 17.71
CA PHE A 93 3.53 -1.00 17.89
C PHE A 93 2.59 -0.79 19.07
N SER A 94 1.34 -1.23 18.88
CA SER A 94 0.30 -1.14 19.90
C SER A 94 0.16 -2.46 20.63
N THR A 95 0.15 -2.40 21.96
CA THR A 95 -0.15 -3.54 22.80
C THR A 95 -1.54 -3.34 23.38
N PRO A 96 -2.52 -4.19 23.02
CA PRO A 96 -3.86 -4.11 23.60
C PRO A 96 -3.84 -4.40 25.09
N SER A 97 -4.77 -3.80 25.82
CA SER A 97 -4.93 -4.02 27.26
C SER A 97 -5.14 -5.49 27.58
N ASN A 98 -4.16 -6.12 28.19
CA ASN A 98 -4.22 -7.51 28.63
C ASN A 98 -3.26 -7.72 29.80
N PRO A 99 -3.73 -8.18 30.98
CA PRO A 99 -2.86 -8.53 32.11
C PRO A 99 -2.06 -9.82 31.92
N ASN A 100 -2.43 -10.65 30.95
CA ASN A 100 -1.71 -11.86 30.59
C ASN A 100 -0.83 -11.61 29.37
N TYR A 101 0.26 -12.38 29.26
CA TYR A 101 1.12 -12.31 28.08
C TYR A 101 0.38 -12.76 26.82
N ILE A 102 0.53 -11.96 25.79
CA ILE A 102 0.10 -12.26 24.42
C ILE A 102 1.33 -12.27 23.51
N LYS A 103 1.32 -13.12 22.49
CA LYS A 103 2.31 -13.15 21.42
C LYS A 103 1.87 -12.13 20.37
N LEU A 104 2.48 -10.96 20.39
CA LEU A 104 2.16 -9.84 19.51
C LEU A 104 3.12 -9.83 18.32
N LYS A 105 2.60 -9.92 17.09
CA LYS A 105 3.40 -9.73 15.88
C LYS A 105 3.71 -8.23 15.73
N THR A 106 4.97 -7.87 15.94
CA THR A 106 5.43 -6.47 15.91
C THR A 106 5.99 -6.09 14.55
N VAL A 107 6.68 -7.04 13.89
CA VAL A 107 7.27 -6.83 12.57
C VAL A 107 6.90 -8.00 11.66
N SER A 108 6.58 -7.71 10.41
CA SER A 108 6.26 -8.72 9.42
C SER A 108 7.21 -8.64 8.24
N TYR A 109 7.60 -9.79 7.71
CA TYR A 109 8.35 -9.93 6.46
C TYR A 109 9.62 -9.07 6.35
N LEU A 110 10.37 -8.91 7.44
CA LEU A 110 11.63 -8.18 7.43
C LEU A 110 12.76 -9.07 6.90
N LYS A 111 13.45 -8.59 5.86
CA LYS A 111 14.66 -9.26 5.38
C LYS A 111 15.83 -8.96 6.31
N LEU A 112 16.47 -10.02 6.83
CA LEU A 112 17.66 -9.93 7.68
C LEU A 112 18.78 -10.79 7.10
N ALA A 113 19.99 -10.27 7.12
CA ALA A 113 21.19 -11.03 6.85
C ALA A 113 21.50 -11.98 8.03
N ALA A 114 22.32 -12.99 7.82
CA ALA A 114 22.92 -13.70 8.95
C ALA A 114 23.93 -12.79 9.66
N GLY A 115 23.96 -12.83 10.99
CA GLY A 115 24.86 -12.04 11.80
C GLY A 115 24.16 -11.29 12.95
N THR A 116 24.89 -10.35 13.55
CA THR A 116 24.41 -9.60 14.71
C THR A 116 23.57 -8.40 14.27
N HIS A 117 22.36 -8.27 14.85
CA HIS A 117 21.44 -7.16 14.68
C HIS A 117 21.20 -6.45 16.01
N LYS A 118 21.20 -5.13 16.00
CA LYS A 118 20.85 -4.32 17.19
C LYS A 118 19.34 -4.09 17.19
N VAL A 119 18.66 -4.61 18.24
CA VAL A 119 17.23 -4.41 18.45
C VAL A 119 17.01 -3.54 19.67
N GLU A 120 16.11 -2.58 19.58
CA GLU A 120 15.76 -1.66 20.66
C GLU A 120 14.23 -1.63 20.84
N ILE A 121 13.78 -1.72 22.09
CA ILE A 121 12.38 -1.46 22.46
C ILE A 121 12.40 -0.25 23.39
N THR A 122 11.76 0.83 22.93
CA THR A 122 11.70 2.10 23.67
C THR A 122 10.27 2.48 23.99
N LYS A 123 10.06 3.09 25.14
CA LYS A 123 8.75 3.64 25.51
C LYS A 123 8.39 4.79 24.58
N SER A 124 7.18 4.74 24.03
CA SER A 124 6.53 5.88 23.40
C SER A 124 5.40 6.40 24.30
N TRP A 125 4.32 5.64 24.40
CA TRP A 125 3.17 6.02 25.23
C TRP A 125 2.67 4.83 26.05
N GLY A 126 3.38 4.48 27.10
CA GLY A 126 2.92 3.54 28.10
C GLY A 126 3.90 2.42 28.47
N TRP A 127 3.64 1.87 29.63
CA TRP A 127 4.45 0.84 30.26
C TRP A 127 3.91 -0.54 29.91
N ILE A 128 4.81 -1.43 29.49
CA ILE A 128 4.52 -2.83 29.21
C ILE A 128 5.45 -3.74 30.00
N THR A 129 5.10 -5.01 30.09
CA THR A 129 5.99 -6.05 30.56
C THR A 129 6.33 -6.98 29.41
N ILE A 130 7.61 -7.30 29.23
CA ILE A 130 8.12 -8.06 28.10
C ILE A 130 8.76 -9.34 28.63
N ASP A 131 8.34 -10.49 28.08
CA ASP A 131 8.86 -11.81 28.43
C ASP A 131 10.01 -12.20 27.49
N TYR A 132 9.77 -12.19 26.17
CA TYR A 132 10.80 -12.48 25.16
C TYR A 132 10.47 -11.85 23.80
N ILE A 133 11.47 -11.87 22.92
CA ILE A 133 11.32 -11.61 21.48
C ILE A 133 11.53 -12.92 20.73
N GLU A 134 10.76 -13.14 19.68
CA GLU A 134 10.87 -14.34 18.84
C GLU A 134 10.95 -13.96 17.36
N PHE A 135 11.92 -14.53 16.66
CA PHE A 135 12.12 -14.36 15.22
C PHE A 135 11.72 -15.67 14.51
N GLU A 136 10.73 -15.58 13.65
CA GLU A 136 10.20 -16.70 12.86
C GLU A 136 10.50 -16.47 11.38
N ILE A 137 11.23 -17.41 10.76
CA ILE A 137 11.49 -17.34 9.31
C ILE A 137 10.20 -17.64 8.53
N VAL A 138 9.93 -16.87 7.49
CA VAL A 138 8.70 -16.97 6.68
C VAL A 138 8.99 -16.93 5.19
N ASP A 139 8.11 -17.52 4.38
CA ASP A 139 8.16 -17.43 2.93
C ASP A 139 7.66 -16.05 2.47
N PRO A 140 8.52 -15.22 1.84
CA PRO A 140 8.13 -13.92 1.37
C PRO A 140 7.12 -13.95 0.21
N SER A 141 6.94 -15.08 -0.48
CA SER A 141 6.01 -15.21 -1.61
C SER A 141 4.55 -15.05 -1.18
N THR A 142 4.24 -15.29 0.11
CA THR A 142 2.88 -15.14 0.67
C THR A 142 2.53 -13.71 1.06
N ARG A 143 3.46 -12.76 0.89
CA ARG A 143 3.35 -11.38 1.39
C ARG A 143 2.28 -10.55 0.68
N PHE A 144 2.09 -10.77 -0.63
CA PHE A 144 1.21 -9.97 -1.45
C PHE A 144 0.09 -10.82 -2.06
N ASN A 145 -1.13 -10.41 -1.80
CA ASN A 145 -2.34 -10.98 -2.39
C ASN A 145 -3.30 -9.84 -2.74
N ILE A 146 -2.79 -8.88 -3.53
CA ILE A 146 -3.49 -7.63 -3.84
C ILE A 146 -4.84 -7.92 -4.51
N ASN A 147 -5.89 -7.29 -4.00
CA ASN A 147 -7.20 -7.32 -4.60
C ASN A 147 -7.17 -6.58 -5.94
N THR A 148 -7.61 -7.22 -7.01
CA THR A 148 -7.62 -6.66 -8.36
C THR A 148 -8.94 -5.98 -8.73
N THR A 149 -9.92 -6.02 -7.82
CA THR A 149 -11.23 -5.39 -8.01
C THR A 149 -11.27 -4.07 -7.26
N LEU A 150 -11.64 -2.99 -7.95
CA LEU A 150 -11.88 -1.69 -7.34
C LEU A 150 -13.14 -1.68 -6.48
N VAL A 151 -13.17 -0.81 -5.46
CA VAL A 151 -14.34 -0.62 -4.59
C VAL A 151 -15.45 0.18 -5.28
N THR A 152 -15.11 1.02 -6.25
CA THR A 152 -16.09 1.71 -7.10
C THR A 152 -16.74 0.68 -8.01
N PRO A 153 -18.07 0.50 -7.97
CA PRO A 153 -18.78 -0.39 -8.89
C PRO A 153 -18.70 0.14 -10.32
N ASP A 154 -18.66 -0.75 -11.30
CA ASP A 154 -18.62 -0.42 -12.73
C ASP A 154 -17.60 0.68 -13.09
N PRO A 155 -16.33 0.56 -12.67
CA PRO A 155 -15.33 1.59 -12.90
C PRO A 155 -15.09 1.78 -14.39
N MET A 156 -14.73 3.01 -14.79
CA MET A 156 -14.37 3.31 -16.17
C MET A 156 -13.17 2.47 -16.62
N ASP A 157 -13.10 2.17 -17.91
CA ASP A 157 -11.98 1.44 -18.50
C ASP A 157 -10.61 2.09 -18.18
N GLU A 158 -10.55 3.42 -18.21
CA GLU A 158 -9.32 4.18 -17.88
C GLU A 158 -8.94 3.98 -16.41
N THR A 159 -9.91 3.91 -15.51
CA THR A 159 -9.69 3.67 -14.08
C THR A 159 -9.17 2.26 -13.84
N LEU A 160 -9.74 1.27 -14.53
CA LEU A 160 -9.24 -0.11 -14.52
C LEU A 160 -7.82 -0.20 -15.06
N ARG A 161 -7.50 0.50 -16.16
CA ARG A 161 -6.15 0.52 -16.75
C ARG A 161 -5.13 1.15 -15.82
N LEU A 162 -5.48 2.27 -15.17
CA LEU A 162 -4.60 2.90 -14.18
C LEU A 162 -4.35 1.97 -12.99
N TYR A 163 -5.41 1.38 -12.41
CA TYR A 163 -5.27 0.46 -11.28
C TYR A 163 -4.43 -0.76 -11.64
N GLN A 164 -4.64 -1.29 -12.85
CA GLN A 164 -3.86 -2.41 -13.36
C GLN A 164 -2.38 -2.03 -13.56
N PHE A 165 -2.09 -0.81 -14.06
CA PHE A 165 -0.73 -0.33 -14.18
C PHE A 165 -0.04 -0.23 -12.80
N LEU A 166 -0.74 0.29 -11.79
CA LEU A 166 -0.24 0.34 -10.42
C LEU A 166 0.04 -1.07 -9.88
N TYR A 167 -0.90 -2.00 -10.08
CA TYR A 167 -0.78 -3.40 -9.67
C TYR A 167 0.41 -4.10 -10.34
N ASP A 168 0.59 -3.94 -11.63
CA ASP A 168 1.67 -4.60 -12.39
C ASP A 168 3.06 -4.14 -11.97
N ASN A 169 3.17 -2.89 -11.50
CA ASN A 169 4.42 -2.29 -11.03
C ASN A 169 4.62 -2.44 -9.51
N TYR A 170 3.58 -2.78 -8.77
CA TYR A 170 3.66 -2.91 -7.31
C TYR A 170 4.74 -3.90 -6.88
N ASN A 171 5.59 -3.49 -5.92
CA ASN A 171 6.77 -4.24 -5.45
C ASN A 171 7.84 -4.52 -6.53
N LYS A 172 7.76 -3.91 -7.69
CA LYS A 172 8.75 -4.02 -8.78
C LYS A 172 9.36 -2.68 -9.15
N LYS A 173 8.57 -1.63 -9.04
CA LYS A 173 8.91 -0.24 -9.32
C LYS A 173 8.23 0.65 -8.31
N ILE A 174 8.76 1.85 -8.11
CA ILE A 174 8.08 2.92 -7.40
C ILE A 174 7.78 4.09 -8.35
N ILE A 175 6.60 4.65 -8.26
CA ILE A 175 6.18 5.77 -9.10
C ILE A 175 6.58 7.08 -8.41
N SER A 176 7.30 7.94 -9.09
CA SER A 176 7.69 9.25 -8.58
C SER A 176 6.55 10.25 -8.63
N GLY A 177 6.37 11.06 -7.59
CA GLY A 177 5.35 12.10 -7.53
C GLY A 177 5.80 13.35 -6.81
N VAL A 178 5.08 14.47 -7.02
CA VAL A 178 5.16 15.72 -6.25
C VAL A 178 3.78 16.36 -6.15
N MET A 179 3.59 17.27 -5.18
CA MET A 179 2.28 17.85 -4.82
C MET A 179 1.85 19.05 -5.64
N ASP A 180 2.67 19.62 -6.52
CA ASP A 180 2.23 20.72 -7.40
C ASP A 180 3.02 20.81 -8.71
N MET A 181 2.47 21.58 -9.66
CA MET A 181 3.09 21.80 -10.97
C MET A 181 4.37 22.61 -10.89
N ALA A 182 4.49 23.55 -9.94
CA ALA A 182 5.68 24.40 -9.81
C ALA A 182 6.90 23.57 -9.37
N ASP A 183 6.70 22.57 -8.51
CA ASP A 183 7.73 21.62 -8.11
C ASP A 183 8.07 20.62 -9.22
N ALA A 184 7.07 20.17 -9.99
CA ALA A 184 7.31 19.33 -11.17
C ALA A 184 8.16 20.07 -12.22
N ASP A 185 7.86 21.33 -12.50
CA ASP A 185 8.64 22.18 -13.42
C ASP A 185 10.06 22.46 -12.91
N TRP A 186 10.20 22.68 -11.59
CA TRP A 186 11.52 22.84 -10.97
C TRP A 186 12.36 21.56 -11.12
N LEU A 187 11.78 20.38 -10.87
CA LEU A 187 12.45 19.10 -11.07
C LEU A 187 12.84 18.91 -12.54
N LYS A 188 11.93 19.18 -13.48
CA LYS A 188 12.26 19.12 -14.92
C LYS A 188 13.44 19.99 -15.28
N THR A 189 13.48 21.20 -14.75
CA THR A 189 14.57 22.16 -15.02
C THR A 189 15.92 21.66 -14.47
N ASN A 190 15.91 21.07 -13.26
CA ASN A 190 17.14 20.73 -12.53
C ASN A 190 17.63 19.29 -12.75
N THR A 191 16.74 18.37 -13.16
CA THR A 191 17.07 16.94 -13.37
C THR A 191 16.92 16.49 -14.83
N GLY A 192 16.20 17.27 -15.65
CA GLY A 192 15.86 16.88 -17.01
C GLY A 192 14.60 16.00 -17.14
N LYS A 193 13.99 15.55 -16.04
CA LYS A 193 12.83 14.66 -16.03
C LYS A 193 11.66 15.22 -15.21
N PHE A 194 10.43 14.86 -15.58
CA PHE A 194 9.25 15.08 -14.77
C PHE A 194 8.95 13.86 -13.89
N PRO A 195 8.38 14.02 -12.68
CA PRO A 195 7.79 12.91 -11.95
C PRO A 195 6.62 12.29 -12.74
N ALA A 196 6.29 11.03 -12.49
CA ALA A 196 5.20 10.35 -13.21
C ALA A 196 3.81 10.70 -12.64
N LEU A 197 3.73 11.09 -11.37
CA LEU A 197 2.50 11.44 -10.67
C LEU A 197 2.51 12.91 -10.25
N ILE A 198 1.37 13.58 -10.41
CA ILE A 198 1.16 14.95 -9.95
C ILE A 198 0.04 15.00 -8.91
N GLY A 199 0.34 15.56 -7.73
CA GLY A 199 -0.64 15.89 -6.71
C GLY A 199 -1.29 17.23 -7.01
N LEU A 200 -2.59 17.33 -6.79
CA LEU A 200 -3.39 18.53 -6.97
C LEU A 200 -4.37 18.66 -5.81
N ASP A 201 -4.61 19.87 -5.33
CA ASP A 201 -5.42 20.11 -4.15
C ASP A 201 -6.69 20.90 -4.47
N PHE A 202 -7.82 20.44 -3.97
CA PHE A 202 -9.11 21.15 -4.07
C PHE A 202 -9.32 22.17 -2.94
N MET A 203 -8.28 22.51 -2.18
CA MET A 203 -8.34 23.44 -1.04
C MET A 203 -9.07 24.75 -1.34
N GLN A 204 -8.87 25.30 -2.54
CA GLN A 204 -9.42 26.61 -2.92
C GLN A 204 -10.76 26.51 -3.65
N THR A 205 -11.20 25.32 -4.02
CA THR A 205 -12.40 25.13 -4.84
C THR A 205 -13.69 25.35 -4.04
N GLY A 206 -14.74 25.84 -4.71
CA GLY A 206 -16.05 26.06 -4.11
C GLY A 206 -16.13 27.24 -3.14
N ARG A 207 -15.07 28.04 -3.02
CA ARG A 207 -15.01 29.20 -2.09
C ARG A 207 -15.49 30.52 -2.73
N GLY A 208 -15.53 30.57 -4.07
CA GLY A 208 -15.93 31.78 -4.80
C GLY A 208 -14.87 32.87 -4.79
N TYR A 209 -13.59 32.53 -4.62
CA TYR A 209 -12.49 33.47 -4.68
C TYR A 209 -12.37 34.10 -6.08
N THR A 210 -12.23 35.38 -6.16
CA THR A 210 -12.06 36.10 -7.45
C THR A 210 -10.67 35.89 -8.07
N TRP A 211 -9.70 35.52 -7.27
CA TRP A 211 -8.32 35.29 -7.68
C TRP A 211 -8.02 33.82 -8.04
N TYR A 212 -8.93 32.87 -7.76
CA TYR A 212 -8.76 31.46 -8.03
C TYR A 212 -9.79 30.93 -9.02
N ASN A 213 -9.32 30.12 -9.95
CA ASN A 213 -10.20 29.45 -10.91
C ASN A 213 -10.39 27.98 -10.47
N ASP A 214 -11.60 27.60 -10.11
CA ASP A 214 -11.96 26.24 -9.67
C ASP A 214 -11.69 25.17 -10.74
N GLN A 215 -11.39 25.57 -11.99
CA GLN A 215 -10.98 24.64 -13.05
C GLN A 215 -9.47 24.37 -13.05
N THR A 216 -8.67 25.04 -12.23
CA THR A 216 -7.21 24.89 -12.21
C THR A 216 -6.80 23.42 -12.01
N PRO A 217 -7.28 22.68 -10.99
CA PRO A 217 -6.89 21.27 -10.81
C PRO A 217 -7.29 20.38 -11.99
N PHE A 218 -8.45 20.65 -12.60
CA PHE A 218 -8.87 19.91 -13.80
C PHE A 218 -7.93 20.18 -14.99
N ASN A 219 -7.61 21.43 -15.26
CA ASN A 219 -6.77 21.82 -16.41
C ASN A 219 -5.35 21.26 -16.26
N GLU A 220 -4.79 21.29 -15.05
CA GLU A 220 -3.47 20.73 -14.75
C GLU A 220 -3.47 19.21 -14.89
N ALA A 221 -4.48 18.53 -14.33
CA ALA A 221 -4.65 17.09 -14.48
C ALA A 221 -4.79 16.66 -15.93
N LEU A 222 -5.63 17.35 -16.71
CA LEU A 222 -5.84 17.06 -18.14
C LEU A 222 -4.53 17.19 -18.92
N ASN A 223 -3.79 18.27 -18.68
CA ASN A 223 -2.49 18.49 -19.31
C ASN A 223 -1.48 17.40 -18.95
N TYR A 224 -1.47 16.97 -17.68
CA TYR A 224 -0.54 15.95 -17.20
C TYR A 224 -0.92 14.54 -17.70
N TYR A 225 -2.20 14.20 -17.64
CA TYR A 225 -2.72 12.92 -18.15
C TYR A 225 -2.51 12.75 -19.66
N ASN A 226 -2.62 13.86 -20.43
CA ASN A 226 -2.31 13.83 -21.85
C ASN A 226 -0.85 13.51 -22.17
N LYS A 227 0.04 13.66 -21.20
CA LYS A 227 1.47 13.24 -21.26
C LYS A 227 1.69 11.86 -20.66
N ASN A 228 0.63 11.09 -20.37
CA ASN A 228 0.62 9.80 -19.66
C ASN A 228 0.99 9.90 -18.16
N GLY A 229 0.89 11.08 -17.55
CA GLY A 229 1.06 11.23 -16.11
C GLY A 229 -0.17 10.82 -15.33
N ILE A 230 -0.01 10.57 -14.04
CA ILE A 230 -1.08 10.14 -13.13
C ILE A 230 -1.54 11.34 -12.29
N PRO A 231 -2.80 11.78 -12.39
CA PRO A 231 -3.36 12.78 -11.46
C PRO A 231 -3.73 12.14 -10.11
N ALA A 232 -3.26 12.74 -9.03
CA ALA A 232 -3.68 12.43 -7.67
C ALA A 232 -4.31 13.68 -7.04
N LEU A 233 -5.51 13.54 -6.50
CA LEU A 233 -6.27 14.65 -5.93
C LEU A 233 -6.42 14.47 -4.43
N ILE A 234 -6.11 15.56 -3.72
CA ILE A 234 -6.33 15.71 -2.29
C ILE A 234 -7.32 16.84 -2.04
N TRP A 235 -7.97 16.83 -0.91
CA TRP A 235 -8.88 17.89 -0.53
C TRP A 235 -8.62 18.38 0.89
N HIS A 236 -7.87 19.47 1.03
CA HIS A 236 -7.84 20.24 2.27
C HIS A 236 -9.16 20.99 2.39
N TRP A 237 -10.17 20.30 2.87
CA TRP A 237 -11.55 20.76 2.90
C TRP A 237 -11.74 21.84 3.96
N ARG A 238 -11.84 23.09 3.47
CA ARG A 238 -12.11 24.23 4.33
C ARG A 238 -13.50 24.17 4.92
N ASP A 239 -13.76 24.95 5.96
CA ASP A 239 -15.04 25.02 6.70
C ASP A 239 -16.27 24.94 5.76
N PRO A 240 -17.06 23.86 5.82
CA PRO A 240 -18.26 23.73 4.98
C PRO A 240 -19.33 24.79 5.29
N LEU A 241 -19.42 25.28 6.53
CA LEU A 241 -20.33 26.37 6.91
C LEU A 241 -19.85 27.74 6.41
N LYS A 242 -18.61 27.83 5.90
CA LYS A 242 -18.00 29.08 5.39
C LYS A 242 -17.95 30.23 6.41
N VAL A 243 -17.89 29.88 7.69
CA VAL A 243 -17.69 30.84 8.79
C VAL A 243 -16.23 31.27 8.85
N THR A 244 -15.32 30.34 8.54
CA THR A 244 -13.88 30.59 8.45
C THR A 244 -13.30 30.09 7.12
N GLU A 245 -12.05 30.49 6.83
CA GLU A 245 -11.29 29.98 5.69
C GLU A 245 -10.33 28.83 6.11
N GLU A 246 -10.50 28.31 7.33
CA GLU A 246 -9.63 27.28 7.89
C GLU A 246 -10.13 25.87 7.62
N PHE A 247 -9.24 24.91 7.75
CA PHE A 247 -9.51 23.47 7.82
C PHE A 247 -8.94 22.87 9.12
N TYR A 248 -8.07 23.58 9.84
CA TYR A 248 -7.56 23.17 11.16
C TYR A 248 -8.59 23.47 12.26
N THR A 249 -8.81 22.48 13.15
CA THR A 249 -9.68 22.64 14.32
C THR A 249 -9.01 23.40 15.44
N LYS A 250 -7.68 23.29 15.53
CA LYS A 250 -6.85 23.97 16.51
C LYS A 250 -5.50 24.25 15.86
N ASN A 251 -5.18 25.52 15.74
CA ASN A 251 -3.84 25.95 15.42
C ASN A 251 -3.39 26.86 16.56
N ASP A 252 -2.40 26.45 17.34
CA ASP A 252 -1.94 27.17 18.54
C ASP A 252 -1.47 28.61 18.24
N ASN A 253 -1.30 28.96 16.96
CA ASN A 253 -0.73 30.23 16.53
C ASN A 253 -1.64 31.14 15.71
N VAL A 254 -2.81 30.68 15.19
CA VAL A 254 -3.63 31.48 14.27
C VAL A 254 -5.14 31.25 14.48
N PRO A 255 -5.84 32.09 15.24
CA PRO A 255 -7.30 32.19 15.18
C PRO A 255 -7.75 32.95 13.90
N PRO A 256 -8.99 32.77 13.38
CA PRO A 256 -10.05 31.95 13.97
C PRO A 256 -9.95 30.47 13.58
N TYR A 257 -10.26 29.60 14.54
CA TYR A 257 -10.35 28.16 14.30
C TYR A 257 -11.70 27.81 13.69
N ILE A 258 -11.73 26.69 12.91
CA ILE A 258 -12.99 26.15 12.44
C ILE A 258 -13.83 25.67 13.63
N THR A 259 -15.13 26.01 13.59
CA THR A 259 -16.12 25.59 14.61
C THR A 259 -17.07 24.53 14.07
N PHE A 260 -16.88 24.06 12.85
CA PHE A 260 -17.68 23.00 12.26
C PHE A 260 -17.61 21.74 13.13
N ASP A 261 -18.76 21.30 13.63
CA ASP A 261 -18.85 20.11 14.49
C ASP A 261 -19.30 18.89 13.68
N ILE A 262 -18.30 18.09 13.24
CA ILE A 262 -18.56 16.88 12.45
C ILE A 262 -19.47 15.87 13.19
N SER A 263 -19.57 15.89 14.52
CA SER A 263 -20.46 14.97 15.23
C SER A 263 -21.95 15.20 14.92
N LYS A 264 -22.30 16.38 14.41
CA LYS A 264 -23.68 16.71 14.06
C LYS A 264 -24.13 16.13 12.72
N ILE A 265 -23.23 15.56 11.92
CA ILE A 265 -23.60 14.95 10.62
C ILE A 265 -24.44 13.67 10.76
N PHE A 266 -24.63 13.16 11.96
CA PHE A 266 -25.57 12.07 12.21
C PHE A 266 -27.04 12.53 12.15
N ASP A 267 -27.29 13.83 12.28
CA ASP A 267 -28.58 14.46 12.03
C ASP A 267 -28.58 15.11 10.63
N GLU A 268 -29.29 14.50 9.70
CA GLU A 268 -29.36 14.94 8.31
C GLU A 268 -30.08 16.31 8.15
N THR A 269 -30.74 16.81 9.19
CA THR A 269 -31.39 18.12 9.23
C THR A 269 -30.46 19.21 9.78
N SER A 270 -29.30 18.85 10.30
CA SER A 270 -28.33 19.78 10.88
C SER A 270 -27.74 20.72 9.81
N PRO A 271 -27.43 21.97 10.16
CA PRO A 271 -26.70 22.88 9.27
C PRO A 271 -25.37 22.29 8.77
N GLU A 272 -24.69 21.54 9.63
CA GLU A 272 -23.42 20.88 9.31
C GLU A 272 -23.60 19.80 8.24
N TYR A 273 -24.61 18.93 8.34
CA TYR A 273 -24.88 17.92 7.32
C TYR A 273 -25.25 18.57 5.98
N ILE A 274 -26.15 19.56 5.99
CA ILE A 274 -26.61 20.25 4.79
C ILE A 274 -25.44 20.96 4.09
N ALA A 275 -24.57 21.64 4.84
CA ALA A 275 -23.40 22.32 4.28
C ALA A 275 -22.37 21.31 3.71
N MET A 276 -22.12 20.22 4.44
CA MET A 276 -21.26 19.14 4.02
C MET A 276 -21.71 18.51 2.68
N ILE A 277 -23.00 18.17 2.56
CA ILE A 277 -23.57 17.59 1.33
C ILE A 277 -23.45 18.58 0.16
N LYS A 278 -23.71 19.86 0.40
CA LYS A 278 -23.58 20.90 -0.64
C LYS A 278 -22.14 20.99 -1.18
N ASP A 279 -21.14 20.93 -0.32
CA ASP A 279 -19.74 20.97 -0.75
C ASP A 279 -19.33 19.66 -1.45
N ILE A 280 -19.81 18.49 -0.99
CA ILE A 280 -19.60 17.22 -1.69
C ILE A 280 -20.21 17.25 -3.09
N ASP A 281 -21.44 17.75 -3.24
CA ASP A 281 -22.12 17.86 -4.54
C ASP A 281 -21.38 18.80 -5.49
N TYR A 282 -20.89 19.92 -4.98
CA TYR A 282 -20.09 20.87 -5.77
C TYR A 282 -18.80 20.21 -6.26
N THR A 283 -18.09 19.55 -5.36
CA THR A 283 -16.83 18.84 -5.68
C THR A 283 -17.07 17.68 -6.63
N ALA A 284 -18.17 16.93 -6.46
CA ALA A 284 -18.58 15.89 -7.40
C ALA A 284 -18.82 16.44 -8.81
N GLY A 285 -19.42 17.64 -8.92
CA GLY A 285 -19.58 18.32 -10.19
C GLY A 285 -18.26 18.70 -10.88
N LEU A 286 -17.20 19.01 -10.10
CA LEU A 286 -15.86 19.21 -10.62
C LEU A 286 -15.23 17.88 -11.04
N LEU A 287 -15.32 16.84 -10.21
CA LEU A 287 -14.80 15.50 -10.50
C LEU A 287 -15.47 14.87 -11.72
N LYS A 288 -16.74 15.17 -11.96
CA LYS A 288 -17.47 14.74 -13.16
C LYS A 288 -16.79 15.20 -14.46
N LYS A 289 -16.13 16.34 -14.47
CA LYS A 289 -15.38 16.82 -15.64
C LYS A 289 -14.17 15.93 -15.95
N PHE A 290 -13.51 15.42 -14.92
CA PHE A 290 -12.44 14.43 -15.13
C PHE A 290 -13.01 13.16 -15.79
N GLN A 291 -14.13 12.67 -15.28
CA GLN A 291 -14.82 11.52 -15.85
C GLN A 291 -15.23 11.74 -17.30
N ASP A 292 -15.86 12.88 -17.60
CA ASP A 292 -16.32 13.24 -18.94
C ASP A 292 -15.17 13.41 -19.95
N ASN A 293 -13.94 13.61 -19.46
CA ASN A 293 -12.72 13.67 -20.26
C ASN A 293 -11.87 12.38 -20.13
N HIS A 294 -12.43 11.30 -19.61
CA HIS A 294 -11.78 10.01 -19.50
C HIS A 294 -10.49 10.03 -18.68
N ILE A 295 -10.44 10.85 -17.60
CA ILE A 295 -9.29 10.98 -16.72
C ILE A 295 -9.54 10.21 -15.43
N PRO A 296 -8.84 9.09 -15.19
CA PRO A 296 -8.86 8.40 -13.91
C PRO A 296 -8.02 9.17 -12.90
N ILE A 297 -8.40 9.14 -11.64
CA ILE A 297 -7.73 9.86 -10.57
C ILE A 297 -7.50 9.00 -9.34
N LEU A 298 -6.38 9.25 -8.65
CA LEU A 298 -6.20 8.81 -7.27
C LEU A 298 -6.89 9.83 -6.37
N TRP A 299 -7.95 9.44 -5.68
CA TRP A 299 -8.72 10.33 -4.81
C TRP A 299 -8.40 10.08 -3.34
N ARG A 300 -7.80 11.07 -2.68
CA ARG A 300 -7.31 10.99 -1.29
C ARG A 300 -7.96 12.07 -0.41
N PRO A 301 -9.25 11.95 -0.09
CA PRO A 301 -9.92 12.86 0.84
C PRO A 301 -9.62 12.51 2.29
N LEU A 302 -9.94 13.42 3.22
CA LEU A 302 -9.97 13.20 4.67
C LEU A 302 -8.69 12.57 5.23
N HIS A 303 -7.53 12.95 4.66
CA HIS A 303 -6.23 12.44 5.08
C HIS A 303 -5.90 12.83 6.54
N GLU A 304 -5.00 12.10 7.18
CA GLU A 304 -4.49 12.35 8.53
C GLU A 304 -5.58 12.54 9.60
N ALA A 305 -6.73 11.88 9.45
CA ALA A 305 -7.90 12.09 10.29
C ALA A 305 -7.64 11.80 11.77
N ALA A 306 -6.89 10.75 12.09
CA ALA A 306 -6.61 10.35 13.47
C ALA A 306 -5.65 11.32 14.20
N GLY A 307 -4.97 12.22 13.48
CA GLY A 307 -4.18 13.30 14.06
C GLY A 307 -5.01 14.34 14.80
N GLY A 308 -6.29 14.48 14.41
CA GLY A 308 -7.25 15.36 15.10
C GLY A 308 -7.06 16.86 14.86
N TRP A 309 -6.07 17.27 14.07
CA TRP A 309 -5.82 18.67 13.73
C TRP A 309 -6.74 19.22 12.64
N PHE A 310 -7.27 18.36 11.79
CA PHE A 310 -8.30 18.72 10.81
C PHE A 310 -9.71 18.51 11.37
N TRP A 311 -10.68 19.32 10.91
CA TRP A 311 -12.05 19.25 11.41
C TRP A 311 -12.70 17.87 11.20
N TRP A 312 -12.35 17.16 10.14
CA TRP A 312 -12.88 15.80 9.88
C TRP A 312 -12.37 14.75 10.86
N GLY A 313 -11.27 15.05 11.58
CA GLY A 313 -10.73 14.20 12.65
C GLY A 313 -11.07 14.64 14.07
N ALA A 314 -11.58 15.85 14.26
CA ALA A 314 -11.66 16.51 15.57
C ALA A 314 -12.55 15.85 16.62
N LYS A 315 -13.53 15.05 16.19
CA LYS A 315 -14.53 14.42 17.08
C LYS A 315 -14.39 12.89 17.13
N GLY A 316 -13.25 12.36 16.71
CA GLY A 316 -12.94 10.94 16.80
C GLY A 316 -13.38 10.11 15.60
N ALA A 317 -13.18 8.82 15.68
CA ALA A 317 -13.30 7.88 14.57
C ALA A 317 -14.71 7.76 13.99
N ALA A 318 -15.75 7.69 14.83
CA ALA A 318 -17.11 7.40 14.38
C ALA A 318 -17.66 8.45 13.39
N PRO A 319 -17.62 9.78 13.66
CA PRO A 319 -18.08 10.76 12.70
C PRO A 319 -17.20 10.83 11.44
N CYS A 320 -15.90 10.63 11.54
CA CYS A 320 -15.02 10.57 10.38
C CYS A 320 -15.36 9.40 9.44
N LYS A 321 -15.58 8.21 9.98
CA LYS A 321 -16.06 7.03 9.21
C LYS A 321 -17.39 7.31 8.53
N LYS A 322 -18.35 7.91 9.26
CA LYS A 322 -19.64 8.30 8.68
C LYS A 322 -19.45 9.28 7.52
N LEU A 323 -18.58 10.29 7.69
CA LEU A 323 -18.29 11.25 6.62
C LEU A 323 -17.71 10.57 5.38
N TRP A 324 -16.73 9.66 5.54
CA TRP A 324 -16.15 8.91 4.43
C TRP A 324 -17.23 8.11 3.66
N GLN A 325 -18.06 7.39 4.40
CA GLN A 325 -19.12 6.56 3.81
C GLN A 325 -20.18 7.41 3.09
N VAL A 326 -20.58 8.54 3.68
CA VAL A 326 -21.50 9.50 3.03
C VAL A 326 -20.87 10.09 1.76
N MET A 327 -19.59 10.47 1.81
CA MET A 327 -18.87 11.01 0.66
C MET A 327 -18.79 9.96 -0.46
N PHE A 328 -18.41 8.73 -0.14
CA PHE A 328 -18.34 7.63 -1.10
C PHE A 328 -19.71 7.39 -1.75
N ASP A 329 -20.75 7.21 -0.94
CA ASP A 329 -22.10 6.94 -1.43
C ASP A 329 -22.62 8.10 -2.30
N ARG A 330 -22.38 9.34 -1.88
CA ARG A 330 -22.81 10.52 -2.61
C ARG A 330 -22.09 10.68 -3.94
N MET A 331 -20.76 10.50 -3.96
CA MET A 331 -19.96 10.64 -5.17
C MET A 331 -20.18 9.47 -6.14
N VAL A 332 -20.15 8.25 -5.65
CA VAL A 332 -20.23 7.04 -6.49
C VAL A 332 -21.67 6.70 -6.87
N ASN A 333 -22.55 6.52 -5.88
CA ASN A 333 -23.90 6.01 -6.15
C ASN A 333 -24.87 7.12 -6.60
N TYR A 334 -24.78 8.32 -6.02
CA TYR A 334 -25.70 9.41 -6.39
C TYR A 334 -25.22 10.19 -7.63
N HIS A 335 -23.94 10.59 -7.68
CA HIS A 335 -23.38 11.34 -8.82
C HIS A 335 -22.84 10.46 -9.95
N GLY A 336 -22.73 9.16 -9.75
CA GLY A 336 -22.26 8.21 -10.75
C GLY A 336 -20.79 8.46 -11.15
N LEU A 337 -19.93 8.74 -10.20
CA LEU A 337 -18.50 8.91 -10.45
C LEU A 337 -17.79 7.55 -10.42
N HIS A 338 -17.27 7.14 -11.56
CA HIS A 338 -16.64 5.84 -11.79
C HIS A 338 -15.14 5.93 -12.16
N ASN A 339 -14.56 7.14 -12.03
CA ASN A 339 -13.19 7.44 -12.44
C ASN A 339 -12.21 7.55 -11.26
N MET A 340 -12.62 7.14 -10.05
CA MET A 340 -11.82 7.31 -8.84
C MET A 340 -11.25 6.00 -8.33
N ILE A 341 -9.99 6.03 -7.91
CA ILE A 341 -9.30 5.05 -7.08
C ILE A 341 -9.16 5.66 -5.69
N TRP A 342 -9.80 5.06 -4.68
CA TRP A 342 -9.93 5.63 -3.33
C TRP A 342 -8.70 5.32 -2.48
N VAL A 343 -8.04 6.37 -1.98
CA VAL A 343 -6.81 6.29 -1.18
C VAL A 343 -7.09 6.75 0.25
N TRP A 344 -7.01 5.82 1.21
CA TRP A 344 -7.07 6.11 2.64
C TRP A 344 -5.68 6.44 3.18
N THR A 345 -5.51 7.54 3.91
CA THR A 345 -4.27 7.83 4.64
C THR A 345 -4.36 7.30 6.05
N ARG A 346 -3.50 6.34 6.36
CA ARG A 346 -3.39 5.71 7.66
C ARG A 346 -2.43 6.47 8.57
N GLU A 347 -2.83 6.64 9.84
CA GLU A 347 -2.00 7.10 10.93
C GLU A 347 -1.65 5.95 11.91
N PRO A 348 -0.63 6.08 12.79
CA PRO A 348 -0.41 5.11 13.85
C PRO A 348 -1.65 4.98 14.74
N ASN A 349 -2.06 3.73 15.05
CA ASN A 349 -3.17 3.42 15.95
C ASN A 349 -4.55 3.93 15.52
N ASP A 350 -4.78 4.03 14.23
CA ASP A 350 -6.04 4.50 13.65
C ASP A 350 -6.99 3.38 13.20
N ASP A 351 -6.82 2.16 13.68
CA ASP A 351 -7.64 1.01 13.27
C ASP A 351 -9.16 1.27 13.42
N ALA A 352 -9.54 2.03 14.47
CA ALA A 352 -10.93 2.45 14.67
C ALA A 352 -11.44 3.44 13.60
N TRP A 353 -10.55 4.10 12.87
CA TRP A 353 -10.86 5.15 11.88
C TRP A 353 -11.06 4.60 10.48
N TYR A 354 -10.52 3.41 10.20
CA TYR A 354 -10.60 2.80 8.88
C TYR A 354 -12.05 2.63 8.43
N PRO A 355 -12.45 3.18 7.27
CA PRO A 355 -13.85 3.22 6.86
C PRO A 355 -14.44 1.84 6.47
N GLY A 356 -13.58 0.91 6.10
CA GLY A 356 -13.94 -0.45 5.66
C GLY A 356 -13.26 -0.81 4.34
N ASP A 357 -13.05 -2.12 4.14
CA ASP A 357 -12.38 -2.64 2.92
C ASP A 357 -13.16 -2.33 1.64
N GLU A 358 -14.47 -2.17 1.75
CA GLU A 358 -15.41 -1.87 0.68
C GLU A 358 -15.39 -0.41 0.21
N TYR A 359 -14.64 0.47 0.91
CA TYR A 359 -14.54 1.90 0.60
C TYR A 359 -13.13 2.36 0.22
N VAL A 360 -12.15 1.47 0.18
CA VAL A 360 -10.74 1.83 0.02
C VAL A 360 -10.06 0.89 -0.97
N ASP A 361 -9.36 1.45 -1.95
CA ASP A 361 -8.56 0.70 -2.93
C ASP A 361 -7.09 0.61 -2.51
N ILE A 362 -6.51 1.74 -2.10
CA ILE A 362 -5.09 1.90 -1.77
C ILE A 362 -4.97 2.50 -0.36
N VAL A 363 -3.95 2.09 0.38
CA VAL A 363 -3.66 2.64 1.71
C VAL A 363 -2.37 3.45 1.64
N GLY A 364 -2.46 4.72 2.01
CA GLY A 364 -1.34 5.66 2.08
C GLY A 364 -0.81 5.85 3.50
N ARG A 365 0.42 6.29 3.60
CA ARG A 365 1.07 6.72 4.82
C ARG A 365 1.78 8.05 4.60
N ASP A 366 1.56 9.02 5.49
CA ASP A 366 2.26 10.29 5.48
C ASP A 366 3.45 10.21 6.45
N ILE A 367 4.67 10.43 5.93
CA ILE A 367 5.92 10.19 6.67
C ILE A 367 6.80 11.43 6.67
N TYR A 368 6.78 12.17 7.79
CA TYR A 368 7.58 13.37 7.95
C TYR A 368 8.76 13.11 8.90
N LYS A 369 9.86 12.55 8.34
CA LYS A 369 11.13 12.28 9.05
C LYS A 369 12.26 12.99 8.31
N THR A 370 12.54 14.25 8.65
CA THR A 370 13.53 15.10 7.95
C THR A 370 14.90 14.43 7.83
N GLY A 371 15.43 14.36 6.60
CA GLY A 371 16.73 13.76 6.29
C GLY A 371 16.78 12.24 6.43
N ASN A 372 15.66 11.57 6.68
CA ASN A 372 15.61 10.12 6.78
C ASN A 372 15.25 9.49 5.42
N HIS A 373 16.26 8.96 4.74
CA HIS A 373 16.14 8.31 3.43
C HIS A 373 16.19 6.77 3.51
N THR A 374 15.93 6.18 4.69
CA THR A 374 15.74 4.73 4.81
C THR A 374 14.50 4.29 4.01
N SER A 375 14.43 3.02 3.67
CA SER A 375 13.29 2.45 2.91
C SER A 375 11.93 2.54 3.62
N GLN A 376 11.91 2.87 4.91
CA GLN A 376 10.74 2.79 5.80
C GLN A 376 10.10 1.38 5.78
N VAL A 377 10.91 0.34 5.64
CA VAL A 377 10.43 -1.04 5.43
C VAL A 377 9.57 -1.56 6.57
N LEU A 378 9.82 -1.13 7.81
CA LEU A 378 8.99 -1.56 8.94
C LEU A 378 7.59 -0.95 8.87
N GLU A 379 7.47 0.34 8.53
CA GLU A 379 6.19 1.01 8.27
C GLU A 379 5.45 0.33 7.10
N PHE A 380 6.17 0.06 6.01
CA PHE A 380 5.62 -0.65 4.86
C PHE A 380 5.09 -2.04 5.25
N ASN A 381 5.87 -2.80 5.99
CA ASN A 381 5.50 -4.15 6.42
C ASN A 381 4.33 -4.15 7.39
N ASP A 382 4.29 -3.20 8.33
CA ASP A 382 3.16 -3.02 9.26
C ASP A 382 1.86 -2.77 8.47
N MET A 383 1.89 -1.80 7.56
CA MET A 383 0.72 -1.49 6.71
C MET A 383 0.30 -2.70 5.86
N ASN A 384 1.24 -3.31 5.15
CA ASN A 384 0.93 -4.49 4.33
C ASN A 384 0.31 -5.62 5.15
N ASN A 385 0.83 -5.88 6.36
CA ASN A 385 0.30 -6.91 7.24
C ASN A 385 -1.10 -6.58 7.77
N ARG A 386 -1.38 -5.33 8.15
CA ARG A 386 -2.69 -4.90 8.66
C ARG A 386 -3.82 -5.12 7.67
N TYR A 387 -3.54 -4.93 6.39
CA TYR A 387 -4.52 -5.16 5.33
C TYR A 387 -4.37 -6.54 4.68
N GLY A 388 -3.65 -7.48 5.34
CA GLY A 388 -3.49 -8.87 4.90
C GLY A 388 -2.84 -9.02 3.53
N GLY A 389 -2.01 -8.05 3.10
CA GLY A 389 -1.41 -8.00 1.77
C GLY A 389 -2.40 -7.76 0.63
N LYS A 390 -3.66 -7.38 0.94
CA LYS A 390 -4.73 -7.23 -0.05
C LYS A 390 -4.82 -5.85 -0.69
N LYS A 391 -4.22 -4.84 -0.07
CA LYS A 391 -4.22 -3.45 -0.56
C LYS A 391 -2.80 -3.06 -0.98
N MET A 392 -2.67 -2.31 -2.07
CA MET A 392 -1.43 -1.62 -2.37
C MET A 392 -1.15 -0.57 -1.30
N VAL A 393 0.13 -0.42 -0.95
CA VAL A 393 0.59 0.51 0.09
C VAL A 393 1.46 1.58 -0.54
N THR A 394 1.32 2.84 -0.11
CA THR A 394 2.03 3.96 -0.71
C THR A 394 2.51 4.98 0.33
N ILE A 395 3.55 5.75 0.00
CA ILE A 395 3.92 6.96 0.72
C ILE A 395 3.11 8.11 0.10
N SER A 396 1.92 8.36 0.67
CA SER A 396 0.98 9.35 0.13
C SER A 396 1.44 10.78 0.32
N GLU A 397 2.23 11.04 1.37
CA GLU A 397 3.00 12.28 1.57
C GLU A 397 4.31 11.96 2.29
N CYS A 398 5.32 12.80 2.07
CA CYS A 398 6.52 12.73 2.89
C CYS A 398 7.26 14.07 2.98
N GLY A 399 8.06 14.20 4.04
CA GLY A 399 9.09 15.23 4.12
C GLY A 399 10.31 14.82 3.29
N SER A 400 10.95 13.72 3.69
CA SER A 400 12.07 13.11 2.96
C SER A 400 11.65 11.78 2.37
N PHE A 401 11.93 11.57 1.07
CA PHE A 401 11.63 10.30 0.41
C PHE A 401 12.79 9.28 0.57
N PRO A 402 12.49 7.97 0.49
CA PRO A 402 13.49 6.92 0.60
C PRO A 402 14.51 6.95 -0.55
N ASP A 403 15.76 6.61 -0.25
CA ASP A 403 16.79 6.34 -1.27
C ASP A 403 16.40 5.08 -2.07
N PRO A 404 16.50 5.09 -3.43
CA PRO A 404 16.07 3.96 -4.26
C PRO A 404 16.86 2.67 -3.98
N ASP A 405 18.15 2.75 -3.61
CA ASP A 405 18.92 1.56 -3.27
C ASP A 405 18.44 0.91 -1.97
N ASN A 406 18.00 1.72 -1.01
CA ASN A 406 17.40 1.21 0.23
C ASN A 406 16.06 0.51 -0.05
N LEU A 407 15.23 1.06 -0.94
CA LEU A 407 13.96 0.43 -1.34
C LEU A 407 14.17 -0.97 -1.92
N VAL A 408 15.13 -1.10 -2.84
CA VAL A 408 15.48 -2.38 -3.49
C VAL A 408 16.08 -3.36 -2.48
N LYS A 409 17.05 -2.88 -1.67
CA LYS A 409 17.74 -3.70 -0.68
C LYS A 409 16.78 -4.33 0.32
N ASP A 410 15.86 -3.53 0.86
CA ASP A 410 14.95 -3.94 1.94
C ASP A 410 13.63 -4.53 1.42
N ILE A 411 13.41 -4.51 0.11
CA ILE A 411 12.17 -4.95 -0.56
C ILE A 411 10.95 -4.18 0.02
N ALA A 412 11.08 -2.87 0.18
CA ALA A 412 9.99 -2.00 0.61
C ALA A 412 9.20 -1.54 -0.64
N GLY A 413 8.17 -2.31 -0.99
CA GLY A 413 7.45 -2.22 -2.26
C GLY A 413 6.39 -1.12 -2.32
N TRP A 414 6.68 0.09 -1.84
CA TRP A 414 5.78 1.23 -1.95
C TRP A 414 5.35 1.49 -3.40
N SER A 415 4.05 1.70 -3.64
CA SER A 415 3.51 1.91 -4.98
C SER A 415 3.98 3.23 -5.58
N TYR A 416 3.88 4.31 -4.81
CA TYR A 416 4.39 5.63 -5.18
C TYR A 416 4.89 6.39 -3.95
N PHE A 417 5.63 7.48 -4.17
CA PHE A 417 5.99 8.44 -3.14
C PHE A 417 5.68 9.86 -3.61
N MET A 418 5.34 10.75 -2.67
CA MET A 418 4.97 12.13 -2.96
C MET A 418 5.44 13.06 -1.85
N PRO A 419 6.63 13.70 -1.98
CA PRO A 419 7.03 14.76 -1.06
C PRO A 419 6.03 15.92 -1.15
N TRP A 420 5.78 16.54 0.01
CA TRP A 420 4.98 17.75 0.06
C TRP A 420 5.63 18.86 -0.77
N TYR A 421 4.94 19.94 -1.05
CA TYR A 421 5.43 21.00 -1.93
C TYR A 421 6.56 21.87 -1.32
N GLY A 422 7.21 22.69 -2.16
CA GLY A 422 8.14 23.74 -1.77
C GLY A 422 9.43 23.20 -1.15
N ASP A 423 9.69 23.52 0.12
CA ASP A 423 10.92 23.13 0.80
C ASP A 423 11.10 21.62 0.93
N PHE A 424 10.03 20.85 0.95
CA PHE A 424 10.14 19.39 0.95
C PHE A 424 10.65 18.82 -0.38
N VAL A 425 10.53 19.58 -1.47
CA VAL A 425 11.07 19.20 -2.79
C VAL A 425 12.43 19.85 -3.04
N ARG A 426 12.59 21.14 -2.67
CA ARG A 426 13.69 22.00 -3.13
C ARG A 426 14.80 22.20 -2.10
N ASN A 427 14.55 21.88 -0.82
CA ASN A 427 15.52 22.08 0.25
C ASN A 427 16.37 20.83 0.47
N SER A 428 17.70 20.98 0.45
CA SER A 428 18.66 19.89 0.61
C SER A 428 18.60 19.19 1.99
N THR A 429 18.03 19.81 3.00
CA THR A 429 17.81 19.19 4.31
C THR A 429 16.77 18.07 4.25
N ASN A 430 15.76 18.23 3.40
CA ASN A 430 14.76 17.21 3.15
C ASN A 430 15.19 16.27 2.02
N ASN A 431 15.42 16.82 0.82
CA ASN A 431 15.73 16.03 -0.37
C ASN A 431 16.71 16.79 -1.26
N SER A 432 17.98 16.38 -1.26
CA SER A 432 18.99 17.04 -2.06
C SER A 432 18.76 16.85 -3.57
N LEU A 433 19.23 17.80 -4.38
CA LEU A 433 19.15 17.68 -5.84
C LEU A 433 19.89 16.43 -6.36
N ASP A 434 20.99 16.05 -5.71
CA ASP A 434 21.74 14.84 -6.09
C ASP A 434 20.94 13.57 -5.79
N LEU A 435 20.17 13.55 -4.69
CA LEU A 435 19.26 12.45 -4.40
C LEU A 435 18.11 12.39 -5.43
N TRP A 436 17.54 13.53 -5.84
CA TRP A 436 16.57 13.58 -6.92
C TRP A 436 17.12 13.05 -8.25
N LYS A 437 18.35 13.44 -8.61
CA LYS A 437 19.02 12.90 -9.81
C LYS A 437 19.27 11.40 -9.71
N LYS A 438 19.70 10.91 -8.54
CA LYS A 438 19.85 9.48 -8.27
C LYS A 438 18.51 8.75 -8.40
N MET A 439 17.46 9.31 -7.79
CA MET A 439 16.11 8.77 -7.82
C MET A 439 15.61 8.62 -9.26
N PHE A 440 15.73 9.68 -10.07
CA PHE A 440 15.26 9.69 -11.46
C PHE A 440 16.18 8.94 -12.46
N ALA A 441 17.37 8.55 -12.04
CA ALA A 441 18.27 7.69 -12.82
C ALA A 441 18.15 6.20 -12.46
N SER A 442 17.41 5.87 -11.40
CA SER A 442 17.26 4.49 -10.93
C SER A 442 16.27 3.71 -11.79
N ASP A 443 16.67 2.53 -12.25
CA ASP A 443 15.77 1.60 -12.94
C ASP A 443 14.56 1.16 -12.09
N TYR A 444 14.62 1.35 -10.77
CA TYR A 444 13.51 1.02 -9.85
C TYR A 444 12.41 2.10 -9.83
N VAL A 445 12.68 3.29 -10.35
CA VAL A 445 11.79 4.46 -10.26
C VAL A 445 11.20 4.78 -11.62
N LEU A 446 9.90 5.01 -11.67
CA LEU A 446 9.21 5.46 -12.88
C LEU A 446 9.10 6.99 -12.88
N THR A 447 9.59 7.60 -13.94
CA THR A 447 9.42 9.02 -14.28
C THR A 447 8.45 9.17 -15.45
N LEU A 448 7.97 10.38 -15.73
CA LEU A 448 6.93 10.63 -16.74
C LEU A 448 7.31 10.14 -18.15
N ASP A 449 8.58 10.26 -18.52
CA ASP A 449 9.09 9.80 -19.83
C ASP A 449 9.18 8.27 -19.97
N GLU A 450 9.04 7.54 -18.87
CA GLU A 450 9.03 6.08 -18.81
C GLU A 450 7.60 5.50 -18.71
N MET A 451 6.60 6.38 -18.60
CA MET A 451 5.21 5.95 -18.48
C MET A 451 4.68 5.39 -19.80
N PRO A 452 3.98 4.26 -19.76
CA PRO A 452 3.29 3.75 -20.94
C PRO A 452 2.09 4.65 -21.29
N ASN A 453 1.51 4.45 -22.45
CA ASN A 453 0.25 5.09 -22.77
C ASN A 453 -0.88 4.51 -21.88
N LEU A 454 -1.24 5.23 -20.81
CA LEU A 454 -2.27 4.80 -19.86
C LEU A 454 -3.66 4.66 -20.50
N LYS A 455 -3.94 5.39 -21.59
CA LYS A 455 -5.23 5.33 -22.30
C LYS A 455 -5.44 3.99 -23.04
N THR A 456 -4.34 3.32 -23.35
CA THR A 456 -4.34 2.02 -24.07
C THR A 456 -3.62 0.93 -23.29
N TYR A 457 -3.29 1.18 -22.03
CA TYR A 457 -2.58 0.21 -21.20
C TYR A 457 -3.38 -1.08 -21.09
N THR A 458 -2.79 -2.16 -21.51
CA THR A 458 -3.34 -3.50 -21.37
C THR A 458 -2.23 -4.38 -20.82
N THR A 459 -2.55 -5.13 -19.80
CA THR A 459 -1.61 -6.14 -19.31
C THR A 459 -1.44 -7.24 -20.35
N LEU A 460 -0.22 -7.77 -20.43
CA LEU A 460 -0.01 -9.11 -20.99
C LEU A 460 -0.52 -10.20 -20.01
N SER A 461 -1.02 -9.82 -18.84
CA SER A 461 -1.60 -10.74 -17.87
C SER A 461 -3.05 -11.04 -18.24
N ILE A 462 -3.37 -12.30 -18.28
CA ILE A 462 -4.73 -12.81 -18.44
C ILE A 462 -5.53 -12.34 -17.23
N SER A 463 -6.53 -11.49 -17.45
CA SER A 463 -7.46 -11.06 -16.40
C SER A 463 -8.16 -12.29 -15.81
N PRO A 464 -8.11 -12.53 -14.49
CA PRO A 464 -8.82 -13.66 -13.89
C PRO A 464 -10.35 -13.54 -13.96
N ASN A 465 -10.88 -12.38 -14.35
CA ASN A 465 -12.31 -12.04 -14.30
C ASN A 465 -12.97 -11.68 -15.65
N SER A 466 -12.41 -12.10 -16.79
CA SER A 466 -13.33 -12.31 -17.90
C SER A 466 -14.10 -13.58 -17.57
N THR A 467 -15.41 -13.52 -17.47
CA THR A 467 -16.27 -14.70 -17.57
C THR A 467 -16.00 -15.32 -18.95
N ASN A 468 -14.92 -16.11 -19.04
CA ASN A 468 -14.68 -16.88 -20.24
C ASN A 468 -15.92 -17.74 -20.45
N SER A 469 -16.49 -17.68 -21.62
CA SER A 469 -17.60 -18.55 -22.00
C SER A 469 -17.16 -20.02 -22.05
N PHE A 470 -15.93 -20.32 -21.65
CA PHE A 470 -15.34 -21.66 -21.62
C PHE A 470 -14.51 -21.89 -20.34
N GLN A 471 -14.35 -23.14 -19.96
CA GLN A 471 -13.53 -23.60 -18.83
C GLN A 471 -12.42 -24.51 -19.33
N VAL A 472 -11.25 -24.44 -18.67
CA VAL A 472 -10.10 -25.34 -18.92
C VAL A 472 -9.79 -26.08 -17.63
N TYR A 473 -9.77 -27.42 -17.68
CA TYR A 473 -9.52 -28.26 -16.51
C TYR A 473 -8.86 -29.60 -16.89
N PRO A 474 -7.85 -30.03 -16.10
CA PRO A 474 -7.16 -29.25 -15.08
C PRO A 474 -6.20 -28.23 -15.69
N THR A 475 -6.01 -27.09 -15.05
CA THR A 475 -5.01 -26.09 -15.48
C THR A 475 -3.57 -26.47 -15.13
N TYR A 476 -3.41 -27.54 -14.36
CA TYR A 476 -2.12 -28.14 -13.96
C TYR A 476 -2.15 -29.64 -14.26
N PHE A 477 -1.40 -30.10 -15.26
CA PHE A 477 -1.56 -31.44 -15.84
C PHE A 477 -0.22 -32.06 -16.25
N ASN A 478 -0.22 -33.38 -16.48
CA ASN A 478 0.95 -34.12 -17.01
C ASN A 478 0.91 -34.16 -18.55
N ASP A 479 -0.10 -34.78 -19.12
CA ASP A 479 -0.17 -35.02 -20.57
C ASP A 479 -1.33 -34.31 -21.28
N SER A 480 -2.47 -34.12 -20.61
CA SER A 480 -3.68 -33.57 -21.22
C SER A 480 -4.53 -32.76 -20.26
N PHE A 481 -5.33 -31.87 -20.84
CA PHE A 481 -6.37 -31.10 -20.18
C PHE A 481 -7.60 -31.01 -21.08
N SER A 482 -8.76 -30.67 -20.51
CA SER A 482 -10.02 -30.54 -21.22
C SER A 482 -10.47 -29.09 -21.31
N ILE A 483 -11.15 -28.73 -22.37
CA ILE A 483 -11.85 -27.45 -22.53
C ILE A 483 -13.34 -27.74 -22.67
N SER A 484 -14.17 -27.04 -21.88
CA SER A 484 -15.62 -27.09 -21.95
C SER A 484 -16.18 -25.69 -22.18
N SER A 485 -17.16 -25.53 -23.05
CA SER A 485 -17.81 -24.27 -23.44
C SER A 485 -19.32 -24.47 -23.58
N GLY A 486 -20.10 -23.40 -23.35
CA GLY A 486 -21.54 -23.38 -23.61
C GLY A 486 -21.89 -23.39 -25.09
N GLU A 487 -20.96 -22.95 -25.95
CA GLU A 487 -21.14 -22.90 -27.41
C GLU A 487 -20.01 -23.67 -28.10
N PRO A 488 -20.24 -24.19 -29.37
CA PRO A 488 -19.21 -24.90 -30.12
C PRO A 488 -17.97 -24.03 -30.39
N ILE A 489 -16.81 -24.50 -29.96
CA ILE A 489 -15.51 -23.84 -30.13
C ILE A 489 -15.03 -23.99 -31.58
N GLN A 490 -14.73 -22.87 -32.23
CA GLN A 490 -14.29 -22.87 -33.64
C GLN A 490 -12.78 -23.04 -33.75
N THR A 491 -12.01 -22.38 -32.88
CA THR A 491 -10.54 -22.40 -32.94
C THR A 491 -9.93 -22.43 -31.56
N ILE A 492 -8.96 -23.30 -31.33
CA ILE A 492 -8.10 -23.33 -30.17
C ILE A 492 -6.67 -23.13 -30.64
N SER A 493 -5.98 -22.12 -30.11
CA SER A 493 -4.55 -21.88 -30.36
C SER A 493 -3.77 -21.98 -29.06
N ILE A 494 -2.69 -22.74 -29.05
CA ILE A 494 -1.82 -22.94 -27.88
C ILE A 494 -0.46 -22.33 -28.19
N TYR A 495 0.05 -21.53 -27.25
CA TYR A 495 1.31 -20.81 -27.37
C TYR A 495 2.23 -21.19 -26.20
N ASN A 496 3.53 -21.14 -26.43
CA ASN A 496 4.53 -21.16 -25.35
C ASN A 496 4.73 -19.76 -24.75
N LEU A 497 5.54 -19.63 -23.68
CA LEU A 497 5.82 -18.35 -23.02
C LEU A 497 6.51 -17.31 -23.92
N LEU A 498 7.18 -17.73 -24.98
CA LEU A 498 7.83 -16.84 -25.96
C LEU A 498 6.85 -16.33 -27.02
N GLY A 499 5.55 -16.71 -26.92
CA GLY A 499 4.51 -16.31 -27.86
C GLY A 499 4.47 -17.13 -29.16
N PHE A 500 5.32 -18.18 -29.30
CA PHE A 500 5.25 -19.06 -30.46
C PHE A 500 4.03 -19.98 -30.35
N LYS A 501 3.24 -20.00 -31.41
CA LYS A 501 2.09 -20.91 -31.54
C LYS A 501 2.60 -22.33 -31.76
N ILE A 502 2.30 -23.23 -30.81
CA ILE A 502 2.76 -24.62 -30.84
C ILE A 502 1.70 -25.61 -31.37
N LYS A 503 0.41 -25.25 -31.23
CA LYS A 503 -0.70 -26.11 -31.69
C LYS A 503 -1.92 -25.27 -32.06
N THR A 504 -2.66 -25.72 -33.09
CA THR A 504 -3.97 -25.15 -33.46
C THR A 504 -4.94 -26.30 -33.69
N LEU A 505 -6.16 -26.15 -33.19
CA LEU A 505 -7.28 -27.11 -33.37
C LEU A 505 -8.53 -26.34 -33.81
N ASN A 506 -9.36 -26.97 -34.63
CA ASN A 506 -10.65 -26.44 -35.07
C ASN A 506 -11.75 -27.48 -34.76
N PRO A 507 -12.12 -27.65 -33.49
CA PRO A 507 -12.89 -28.81 -33.02
C PRO A 507 -14.37 -28.77 -33.39
N ASN A 508 -14.98 -27.59 -33.52
CA ASN A 508 -16.43 -27.41 -33.67
C ASN A 508 -17.24 -28.23 -32.65
N SER A 509 -16.84 -28.20 -31.41
CA SER A 509 -17.41 -28.98 -30.29
C SER A 509 -17.42 -28.16 -29.00
N THR A 510 -18.31 -28.50 -28.06
CA THR A 510 -18.42 -27.86 -26.76
C THR A 510 -17.49 -28.46 -25.71
N ASN A 511 -16.95 -29.68 -25.94
CA ASN A 511 -16.03 -30.36 -25.03
C ASN A 511 -14.88 -30.97 -25.82
N ILE A 512 -13.66 -30.63 -25.48
CA ILE A 512 -12.45 -31.01 -26.21
C ILE A 512 -11.34 -31.41 -25.23
N ASP A 513 -10.79 -32.61 -25.44
CA ASP A 513 -9.58 -33.06 -24.75
C ASP A 513 -8.34 -32.72 -25.57
N ILE A 514 -7.38 -32.07 -24.93
CA ILE A 514 -6.16 -31.61 -25.60
C ILE A 514 -4.95 -32.31 -24.95
N SER A 515 -4.24 -33.09 -25.76
CA SER A 515 -2.96 -33.67 -25.36
C SER A 515 -1.81 -32.78 -25.81
N LEU A 516 -0.89 -32.55 -24.86
CA LEU A 516 0.44 -31.96 -25.06
C LEU A 516 1.55 -32.99 -24.81
N THR A 517 1.25 -34.30 -24.93
CA THR A 517 2.26 -35.36 -24.88
C THR A 517 3.37 -35.07 -25.90
N GLY A 518 4.64 -35.17 -25.48
CA GLY A 518 5.79 -34.84 -26.32
C GLY A 518 6.23 -33.37 -26.31
N TYR A 519 5.46 -32.47 -25.72
CA TYR A 519 5.88 -31.10 -25.48
C TYR A 519 6.58 -30.97 -24.13
N ALA A 520 7.51 -30.02 -24.01
CA ALA A 520 8.28 -29.79 -22.78
C ALA A 520 7.38 -29.40 -21.59
N SER A 521 7.80 -29.73 -20.38
CA SER A 521 7.19 -29.19 -19.16
C SER A 521 7.33 -27.67 -19.11
N GLY A 522 6.30 -26.97 -18.65
CA GLY A 522 6.31 -25.51 -18.60
C GLY A 522 4.91 -24.88 -18.72
N ILE A 523 4.91 -23.55 -18.86
CA ILE A 523 3.68 -22.75 -18.99
C ILE A 523 3.30 -22.63 -20.46
N TYR A 524 2.02 -22.81 -20.71
CA TYR A 524 1.38 -22.62 -22.02
C TYR A 524 0.18 -21.69 -21.90
N LEU A 525 -0.11 -20.96 -22.97
CA LEU A 525 -1.27 -20.08 -23.09
C LEU A 525 -2.26 -20.67 -24.08
N VAL A 526 -3.47 -20.94 -23.62
CA VAL A 526 -4.56 -21.52 -24.41
C VAL A 526 -5.54 -20.43 -24.77
N LYS A 527 -5.67 -20.11 -26.06
CA LYS A 527 -6.61 -19.14 -26.60
C LYS A 527 -7.72 -19.87 -27.36
N VAL A 528 -8.97 -19.58 -26.96
CA VAL A 528 -10.18 -20.16 -27.58
C VAL A 528 -10.90 -19.04 -28.32
N ASP A 529 -11.09 -19.20 -29.63
CA ASP A 529 -11.71 -18.22 -30.52
C ASP A 529 -11.14 -16.79 -30.32
N LYS A 530 -12.00 -15.82 -30.07
CA LYS A 530 -11.63 -14.41 -29.77
C LYS A 530 -11.51 -14.13 -28.27
N GLN A 531 -11.67 -15.16 -27.42
CA GLN A 531 -11.63 -15.01 -25.97
C GLN A 531 -10.19 -14.77 -25.45
N PRO A 532 -10.04 -14.19 -24.25
CA PRO A 532 -8.74 -14.10 -23.57
C PRO A 532 -8.10 -15.49 -23.40
N ALA A 533 -6.76 -15.52 -23.43
CA ALA A 533 -6.05 -16.78 -23.25
C ALA A 533 -6.03 -17.19 -21.76
N ILE A 534 -6.11 -18.51 -21.50
CA ILE A 534 -5.95 -19.11 -20.17
C ILE A 534 -4.56 -19.71 -20.05
N LYS A 535 -3.91 -19.49 -18.90
CA LYS A 535 -2.64 -20.12 -18.54
C LYS A 535 -2.88 -21.56 -18.07
N VAL A 536 -2.12 -22.50 -18.62
CA VAL A 536 -2.05 -23.88 -18.17
C VAL A 536 -0.60 -24.28 -17.92
N ILE A 537 -0.37 -25.25 -17.04
CA ILE A 537 0.97 -25.68 -16.62
C ILE A 537 1.09 -27.18 -16.86
N LYS A 538 2.03 -27.56 -17.73
CA LYS A 538 2.44 -28.94 -17.91
C LYS A 538 3.58 -29.29 -16.95
N ARG A 539 3.44 -30.39 -16.20
CA ARG A 539 4.49 -30.96 -15.34
C ARG A 539 5.56 -31.68 -16.14
#